data_f48b40ccc3d5ac92095f4d6ab569d818
#
_entry.id   f48b40ccc3d5ac92095f4d6ab569d818
#
_cell.length_a   1.000
_cell.length_b   1.000
_cell.length_c   1.000
_cell.angle_alpha   90.00
_cell.angle_beta   90.00
_cell.angle_gamma   90.00
#
_symmetry.space_group_name_H-M   'P 1'
#
loop_
_entity.id
_entity.type
_entity.pdbx_description
1 polymer ?
#
loop_
_entity_poly.entity_id
_entity_poly.type
_entity_poly.pdbx_seq_one_letter_code
_entity_poly.pdbx_strand_id
1 'polypeptide(L)'
;PLNPDPGPAPGPYVPVDPNPPSVYKYGLRELAQANKLMIGTAFTYSEYASDDSLKVVLKRDFEAVTFGNEMKNDQIVDANGAYSFYWVDQMVGWTKDCGVKLFGHTLGWHSQQQADYLQKLIDGAADADAAAKAVREAHADFVDRMVKHFDVYAWDVVNEVMGDDCVWRNSNNTQANYHVFLWGDYYQGGSKAFVDAAFREAREALEKYGKTADLYINDYNLEWNPAKLEAICQYAEGNPDVTGIGSQMHCSTDLTEDGIKNMLNRMVRTGKKVRISELDVPQGSIPERSQADVIVMIFKQYLDLVPEAQRGGITFWGVSDKNTWLGKGKYPLLYDSLYKRKDSYRALHAYLMERAGLE
;
A
#
# COMPACT_ATOMS: atom_id res chain seq x y z
N PRO A 1 11.68 -57.77 -13.99
CA PRO A 1 12.42 -56.53 -13.72
C PRO A 1 11.75 -55.84 -12.57
N LEU A 2 12.42 -55.84 -11.43
CA LEU A 2 12.01 -55.13 -10.23
C LEU A 2 12.13 -53.61 -10.50
N ASN A 3 11.05 -52.87 -10.24
CA ASN A 3 11.09 -51.41 -10.23
C ASN A 3 12.16 -50.97 -9.21
N PRO A 4 13.09 -50.10 -9.55
CA PRO A 4 14.07 -49.61 -8.57
C PRO A 4 13.29 -48.89 -7.45
N ASP A 5 13.71 -49.14 -6.22
CA ASP A 5 13.22 -48.50 -5.01
C ASP A 5 13.20 -46.95 -5.24
N PRO A 6 12.08 -46.25 -5.04
CA PRO A 6 12.01 -44.80 -5.26
C PRO A 6 12.70 -44.02 -4.15
N GLY A 7 13.87 -44.31 -3.72
CA GLY A 7 14.67 -43.55 -2.76
C GLY A 7 13.87 -42.78 -1.69
N PRO A 8 14.42 -42.42 -0.56
CA PRO A 8 13.69 -41.67 0.47
C PRO A 8 13.10 -40.40 -0.13
N ALA A 9 11.82 -40.12 0.17
CA ALA A 9 11.14 -38.91 -0.23
C ALA A 9 12.02 -37.69 0.12
N PRO A 10 12.18 -36.70 -0.79
CA PRO A 10 12.93 -35.52 -0.48
C PRO A 10 12.38 -34.90 0.81
N GLY A 11 13.26 -34.54 1.75
CA GLY A 11 12.88 -33.85 2.97
C GLY A 11 12.12 -32.57 2.67
N PRO A 12 11.43 -31.97 3.65
CA PRO A 12 10.69 -30.75 3.44
C PRO A 12 11.62 -29.69 2.82
N TYR A 13 11.19 -29.12 1.70
CA TYR A 13 11.93 -28.06 1.01
C TYR A 13 12.12 -26.87 1.96
N VAL A 14 13.38 -26.53 2.24
CA VAL A 14 13.73 -25.33 3.02
C VAL A 14 14.15 -24.27 2.02
N PRO A 15 13.42 -23.13 1.93
CA PRO A 15 13.82 -22.03 1.07
C PRO A 15 15.25 -21.56 1.39
N VAL A 16 16.08 -21.44 0.36
CA VAL A 16 17.46 -20.96 0.51
C VAL A 16 17.46 -19.44 0.49
N ASP A 17 18.00 -18.81 1.54
CA ASP A 17 18.21 -17.36 1.54
C ASP A 17 19.24 -16.99 0.46
N PRO A 18 18.90 -16.19 -0.56
CA PRO A 18 19.84 -15.73 -1.59
C PRO A 18 20.91 -14.80 -1.02
N ASN A 19 20.76 -14.33 0.22
CA ASN A 19 21.68 -13.47 0.93
C ASN A 19 22.11 -14.14 2.25
N PRO A 20 23.15 -14.98 2.26
CA PRO A 20 23.55 -15.71 3.48
C PRO A 20 23.85 -14.74 4.63
N PRO A 21 23.54 -15.14 5.88
CA PRO A 21 23.58 -14.27 7.08
C PRO A 21 24.97 -13.82 7.51
N SER A 22 26.04 -14.30 6.87
CA SER A 22 27.43 -14.02 7.27
C SER A 22 27.88 -12.56 7.20
N VAL A 23 27.08 -11.65 6.62
CA VAL A 23 27.44 -10.23 6.42
C VAL A 23 26.57 -9.29 7.25
N TYR A 24 25.34 -9.68 7.63
CA TYR A 24 24.40 -8.83 8.34
C TYR A 24 23.82 -9.56 9.56
N LYS A 25 24.18 -9.09 10.73
CA LYS A 25 23.70 -9.60 12.01
C LYS A 25 22.19 -9.37 12.19
N TYR A 26 21.69 -8.25 11.67
CA TYR A 26 20.30 -7.82 11.78
C TYR A 26 19.63 -7.69 10.40
N GLY A 27 18.32 -8.01 10.31
CA GLY A 27 17.49 -7.66 9.17
C GLY A 27 16.99 -6.21 9.25
N LEU A 28 16.46 -5.68 8.14
CA LEU A 28 15.86 -4.33 8.15
C LEU A 28 14.70 -4.21 9.14
N ARG A 29 13.91 -5.27 9.34
CA ARG A 29 12.83 -5.31 10.33
C ARG A 29 13.31 -4.99 11.74
N GLU A 30 14.36 -5.66 12.20
CA GLU A 30 14.93 -5.45 13.53
C GLU A 30 15.52 -4.04 13.68
N LEU A 31 16.22 -3.56 12.66
CA LEU A 31 16.81 -2.23 12.64
C LEU A 31 15.75 -1.12 12.63
N ALA A 32 14.69 -1.31 11.86
CA ALA A 32 13.57 -0.38 11.84
C ALA A 32 12.86 -0.32 13.21
N GLN A 33 12.61 -1.47 13.82
CA GLN A 33 12.03 -1.55 15.17
C GLN A 33 12.90 -0.86 16.23
N ALA A 34 14.23 -1.02 16.16
CA ALA A 34 15.17 -0.33 17.04
C ALA A 34 15.08 1.21 16.89
N ASN A 35 14.71 1.68 15.70
CA ASN A 35 14.48 3.10 15.39
C ASN A 35 13.01 3.55 15.59
N LYS A 36 12.15 2.74 16.19
CA LYS A 36 10.71 3.02 16.36
C LYS A 36 10.03 3.32 15.02
N LEU A 37 10.38 2.56 13.99
CA LEU A 37 9.84 2.64 12.66
C LEU A 37 9.26 1.28 12.26
N MET A 38 8.07 1.29 11.65
CA MET A 38 7.53 0.12 10.96
C MET A 38 7.93 0.18 9.48
N ILE A 39 8.66 -0.83 9.02
CA ILE A 39 9.00 -1.00 7.61
C ILE A 39 8.10 -2.05 6.97
N GLY A 40 7.53 -1.72 5.82
CA GLY A 40 6.63 -2.59 5.08
C GLY A 40 7.03 -2.77 3.62
N THR A 41 6.35 -3.69 2.96
CA THR A 41 6.47 -3.88 1.50
C THR A 41 5.15 -4.37 0.90
N ALA A 42 4.99 -4.18 -0.42
CA ALA A 42 3.90 -4.77 -1.18
C ALA A 42 4.38 -6.02 -1.93
N PHE A 43 3.46 -6.97 -2.17
CA PHE A 43 3.65 -8.09 -3.07
C PHE A 43 2.29 -8.65 -3.53
N THR A 44 2.29 -9.47 -4.57
CA THR A 44 1.09 -10.07 -5.17
C THR A 44 1.05 -11.59 -4.95
N TYR A 45 -0.13 -12.19 -5.16
CA TYR A 45 -0.29 -13.64 -5.09
C TYR A 45 0.63 -14.38 -6.07
N SER A 46 0.81 -13.87 -7.27
CA SER A 46 1.68 -14.49 -8.27
C SER A 46 3.14 -14.56 -7.81
N GLU A 47 3.63 -13.53 -7.13
CA GLU A 47 4.97 -13.51 -6.51
C GLU A 47 5.05 -14.51 -5.35
N TYR A 48 4.06 -14.46 -4.46
CA TYR A 48 3.96 -15.37 -3.32
C TYR A 48 3.94 -16.85 -3.74
N ALA A 49 3.17 -17.18 -4.78
CA ALA A 49 3.00 -18.56 -5.24
C ALA A 49 4.21 -19.10 -6.02
N SER A 50 5.01 -18.21 -6.63
CA SER A 50 6.07 -18.60 -7.56
C SER A 50 7.48 -18.47 -7.01
N ASP A 51 7.70 -17.82 -5.85
CA ASP A 51 9.05 -17.48 -5.39
C ASP A 51 9.25 -17.65 -3.88
N ASP A 52 9.98 -18.70 -3.51
CA ASP A 52 10.30 -18.97 -2.10
C ASP A 52 11.32 -17.97 -1.52
N SER A 53 12.18 -17.37 -2.35
CA SER A 53 13.11 -16.34 -1.90
C SER A 53 12.37 -15.09 -1.39
N LEU A 54 11.23 -14.78 -1.99
CA LEU A 54 10.33 -13.72 -1.50
C LEU A 54 9.97 -13.94 -0.03
N LYS A 55 9.52 -15.14 0.32
CA LYS A 55 9.05 -15.47 1.68
C LYS A 55 10.15 -15.31 2.72
N VAL A 56 11.39 -15.68 2.38
CA VAL A 56 12.56 -15.51 3.25
C VAL A 56 12.85 -14.05 3.49
N VAL A 57 12.88 -13.24 2.43
CA VAL A 57 13.16 -11.79 2.49
C VAL A 57 12.06 -11.08 3.28
N LEU A 58 10.77 -11.37 2.98
CA LEU A 58 9.64 -10.76 3.68
C LEU A 58 9.72 -10.95 5.19
N LYS A 59 9.95 -12.19 5.63
CA LYS A 59 10.01 -12.50 7.07
C LYS A 59 11.17 -11.83 7.78
N ARG A 60 12.34 -11.70 7.12
CA ARG A 60 13.55 -11.12 7.70
C ARG A 60 13.51 -9.60 7.76
N ASP A 61 13.03 -8.96 6.68
CA ASP A 61 13.29 -7.54 6.47
C ASP A 61 12.06 -6.65 6.62
N PHE A 62 10.85 -7.20 6.71
CA PHE A 62 9.63 -6.41 6.79
C PHE A 62 8.73 -6.78 7.97
N GLU A 63 8.15 -5.77 8.62
CA GLU A 63 7.21 -5.94 9.72
C GLU A 63 5.76 -5.96 9.26
N ALA A 64 5.48 -5.26 8.15
CA ALA A 64 4.14 -5.14 7.59
C ALA A 64 4.13 -5.42 6.09
N VAL A 65 2.97 -5.85 5.59
CA VAL A 65 2.76 -6.10 4.17
C VAL A 65 1.45 -5.48 3.70
N THR A 66 1.44 -5.08 2.43
CA THR A 66 0.26 -4.67 1.67
C THR A 66 0.15 -5.60 0.47
N PHE A 67 -1.04 -6.13 0.20
CA PHE A 67 -1.23 -6.93 -1.03
C PHE A 67 -1.43 -5.99 -2.21
N GLY A 68 -0.63 -6.17 -3.26
CA GLY A 68 -0.58 -5.26 -4.39
C GLY A 68 -1.88 -5.20 -5.18
N ASN A 69 -2.66 -6.29 -5.21
CA ASN A 69 -3.92 -6.37 -5.95
C ASN A 69 -5.06 -7.06 -5.20
N GLU A 70 -4.79 -8.08 -4.40
CA GLU A 70 -5.72 -9.10 -3.99
C GLU A 70 -6.83 -8.64 -3.03
N MET A 71 -6.72 -7.41 -2.50
CA MET A 71 -7.77 -6.78 -1.67
C MET A 71 -8.54 -5.68 -2.44
N LYS A 72 -8.26 -5.47 -3.72
CA LYS A 72 -8.97 -4.50 -4.58
C LYS A 72 -10.33 -5.04 -5.01
N ASN A 73 -11.25 -4.15 -5.35
CA ASN A 73 -12.64 -4.50 -5.60
C ASN A 73 -12.83 -5.54 -6.70
N ASP A 74 -12.15 -5.37 -7.85
CA ASP A 74 -12.23 -6.30 -8.98
C ASP A 74 -11.58 -7.67 -8.75
N GLN A 75 -10.81 -7.83 -7.67
CA GLN A 75 -10.23 -9.12 -7.27
C GLN A 75 -11.12 -9.88 -6.28
N ILE A 76 -11.99 -9.16 -5.58
CA ILE A 76 -12.89 -9.70 -4.55
C ILE A 76 -14.29 -9.92 -5.07
N VAL A 77 -14.79 -9.03 -5.94
CA VAL A 77 -16.16 -9.04 -6.47
C VAL A 77 -16.13 -9.47 -7.93
N ASP A 78 -16.97 -10.43 -8.31
CA ASP A 78 -17.11 -10.83 -9.70
C ASP A 78 -18.15 -9.98 -10.47
N ALA A 79 -18.26 -10.19 -11.78
CA ALA A 79 -19.20 -9.49 -12.65
C ALA A 79 -20.70 -9.73 -12.32
N ASN A 80 -21.02 -10.61 -11.38
CA ASN A 80 -22.39 -10.85 -10.89
C ASN A 80 -22.57 -10.36 -9.44
N GLY A 81 -21.57 -9.71 -8.86
CA GLY A 81 -21.59 -9.23 -7.49
C GLY A 81 -21.33 -10.29 -6.43
N ALA A 82 -20.83 -11.47 -6.82
CA ALA A 82 -20.44 -12.50 -5.86
C ALA A 82 -19.04 -12.23 -5.32
N TYR A 83 -18.86 -12.46 -4.02
CA TYR A 83 -17.58 -12.24 -3.32
C TYR A 83 -16.76 -13.52 -3.25
N SER A 84 -15.46 -13.42 -3.48
CA SER A 84 -14.50 -14.50 -3.28
C SER A 84 -13.25 -14.01 -2.56
N PHE A 85 -12.92 -14.64 -1.43
CA PHE A 85 -11.72 -14.38 -0.66
C PHE A 85 -10.67 -15.49 -0.83
N TYR A 86 -10.89 -16.44 -1.72
CA TYR A 86 -10.12 -17.69 -1.80
C TYR A 86 -8.61 -17.46 -1.95
N TRP A 87 -8.18 -16.60 -2.86
CA TRP A 87 -6.76 -16.37 -3.11
C TRP A 87 -6.12 -15.49 -2.03
N VAL A 88 -6.81 -14.44 -1.62
CA VAL A 88 -6.30 -13.52 -0.59
C VAL A 88 -6.18 -14.20 0.78
N ASP A 89 -7.07 -15.13 1.11
CA ASP A 89 -7.02 -15.86 2.39
C ASP A 89 -5.77 -16.72 2.53
N GLN A 90 -5.24 -17.26 1.44
CA GLN A 90 -3.98 -17.99 1.46
C GLN A 90 -2.80 -17.09 1.83
N MET A 91 -2.77 -15.85 1.28
CA MET A 91 -1.77 -14.85 1.63
C MET A 91 -1.93 -14.38 3.08
N VAL A 92 -3.17 -14.17 3.54
CA VAL A 92 -3.47 -13.81 4.95
C VAL A 92 -3.02 -14.89 5.91
N GLY A 93 -3.27 -16.16 5.59
CA GLY A 93 -2.77 -17.30 6.39
C GLY A 93 -1.26 -17.24 6.55
N TRP A 94 -0.55 -17.05 5.45
CA TRP A 94 0.91 -16.95 5.46
C TRP A 94 1.42 -15.75 6.28
N THR A 95 0.77 -14.57 6.19
CA THR A 95 1.18 -13.39 6.98
C THR A 95 1.08 -13.67 8.48
N LYS A 96 0.03 -14.36 8.91
CA LYS A 96 -0.16 -14.77 10.31
C LYS A 96 0.95 -15.75 10.76
N ASP A 97 1.27 -16.74 9.95
CA ASP A 97 2.33 -17.72 10.26
C ASP A 97 3.72 -17.09 10.34
N CYS A 98 3.97 -16.03 9.58
CA CYS A 98 5.23 -15.27 9.58
C CYS A 98 5.27 -14.15 10.63
N GLY A 99 4.18 -13.87 11.33
CA GLY A 99 4.10 -12.78 12.31
C GLY A 99 4.32 -11.40 11.70
N VAL A 100 3.88 -11.18 10.45
CA VAL A 100 3.87 -9.87 9.78
C VAL A 100 2.47 -9.27 9.83
N LYS A 101 2.40 -7.94 9.96
CA LYS A 101 1.13 -7.21 10.05
C LYS A 101 0.57 -6.98 8.64
N LEU A 102 -0.75 -7.06 8.51
CA LEU A 102 -1.43 -6.78 7.24
C LEU A 102 -2.00 -5.37 7.23
N PHE A 103 -1.73 -4.64 6.16
CA PHE A 103 -2.36 -3.36 5.81
C PHE A 103 -3.39 -3.58 4.72
N GLY A 104 -4.59 -3.06 4.90
CA GLY A 104 -5.70 -3.19 3.94
C GLY A 104 -5.64 -2.11 2.85
N HIS A 105 -5.60 -2.53 1.59
CA HIS A 105 -5.56 -1.66 0.43
C HIS A 105 -6.43 -2.21 -0.71
N THR A 106 -7.53 -1.59 -1.07
CA THR A 106 -8.13 -0.36 -0.59
C THR A 106 -9.66 -0.50 -0.60
N LEU A 107 -10.38 0.23 0.26
CA LEU A 107 -11.85 0.13 0.33
C LEU A 107 -12.55 0.96 -0.75
N GLY A 108 -11.96 2.08 -1.20
CA GLY A 108 -12.51 2.94 -2.24
C GLY A 108 -11.42 3.49 -3.18
N TRP A 109 -11.56 3.23 -4.45
CA TRP A 109 -10.68 3.74 -5.51
C TRP A 109 -11.49 3.90 -6.79
N HIS A 110 -11.04 4.72 -7.73
CA HIS A 110 -11.69 4.86 -9.02
C HIS A 110 -11.21 3.82 -10.05
N SER A 111 -10.07 3.16 -9.80
CA SER A 111 -9.47 2.15 -10.68
C SER A 111 -9.63 0.74 -10.09
N GLN A 112 -9.44 -0.28 -10.91
CA GLN A 112 -9.59 -1.70 -10.53
C GLN A 112 -10.91 -1.99 -9.80
N GLN A 113 -12.01 -1.46 -10.36
CA GLN A 113 -13.36 -1.70 -9.90
C GLN A 113 -14.05 -2.76 -10.77
N GLN A 114 -14.97 -3.51 -10.20
CA GLN A 114 -15.81 -4.43 -10.96
C GLN A 114 -16.92 -3.65 -11.67
N ALA A 115 -16.52 -2.91 -12.73
CA ALA A 115 -17.38 -1.99 -13.45
C ALA A 115 -18.58 -2.69 -14.11
N ASP A 116 -18.43 -3.93 -14.58
CA ASP A 116 -19.54 -4.70 -15.19
C ASP A 116 -20.66 -4.99 -14.19
N TYR A 117 -20.30 -5.30 -12.92
CA TYR A 117 -21.30 -5.48 -11.87
C TYR A 117 -22.02 -4.18 -11.55
N LEU A 118 -21.27 -3.10 -11.37
CA LEU A 118 -21.84 -1.78 -11.07
C LEU A 118 -22.73 -1.28 -12.22
N GLN A 119 -22.33 -1.52 -13.47
CA GLN A 119 -23.15 -1.17 -14.64
C GLN A 119 -24.47 -1.97 -14.68
N LYS A 120 -24.43 -3.27 -14.32
CA LYS A 120 -25.68 -4.06 -14.20
C LYS A 120 -26.64 -3.51 -13.16
N LEU A 121 -26.14 -3.00 -12.03
CA LEU A 121 -26.97 -2.35 -11.03
C LEU A 121 -27.64 -1.08 -11.57
N ILE A 122 -26.90 -0.29 -12.35
CA ILE A 122 -27.38 0.94 -12.97
C ILE A 122 -28.46 0.62 -14.03
N ASP A 123 -28.15 -0.32 -14.92
CA ASP A 123 -29.06 -0.70 -16.03
C ASP A 123 -30.35 -1.37 -15.54
N GLY A 124 -30.30 -2.06 -14.40
CA GLY A 124 -31.46 -2.71 -13.78
C GLY A 124 -32.31 -1.79 -12.92
N ALA A 125 -31.88 -0.55 -12.68
CA ALA A 125 -32.58 0.39 -11.82
C ALA A 125 -33.80 1.03 -12.56
N ALA A 126 -34.84 1.38 -11.80
CA ALA A 126 -36.05 1.98 -12.35
C ALA A 126 -35.84 3.43 -12.83
N ASP A 127 -34.92 4.15 -12.20
CA ASP A 127 -34.59 5.55 -12.49
C ASP A 127 -33.18 5.87 -11.96
N ALA A 128 -32.72 7.10 -12.21
CA ALA A 128 -31.41 7.57 -11.79
C ALA A 128 -31.19 7.57 -10.26
N ASP A 129 -32.24 7.86 -9.49
CA ASP A 129 -32.16 7.87 -8.02
C ASP A 129 -32.02 6.45 -7.47
N ALA A 130 -32.75 5.49 -8.05
CA ALA A 130 -32.63 4.07 -7.73
C ALA A 130 -31.25 3.53 -8.13
N ALA A 131 -30.72 3.92 -9.29
CA ALA A 131 -29.37 3.57 -9.72
C ALA A 131 -28.31 4.11 -8.75
N ALA A 132 -28.37 5.38 -8.41
CA ALA A 132 -27.45 6.00 -7.46
C ALA A 132 -27.54 5.34 -6.06
N LYS A 133 -28.74 4.99 -5.61
CA LYS A 133 -28.91 4.25 -4.36
C LYS A 133 -28.25 2.87 -4.42
N ALA A 134 -28.50 2.09 -5.47
CA ALA A 134 -27.92 0.75 -5.64
C ALA A 134 -26.39 0.77 -5.66
N VAL A 135 -25.78 1.75 -6.34
CA VAL A 135 -24.32 1.94 -6.37
C VAL A 135 -23.76 2.26 -4.98
N ARG A 136 -24.41 3.17 -4.24
CA ARG A 136 -23.99 3.50 -2.85
C ARG A 136 -24.11 2.30 -1.91
N GLU A 137 -25.19 1.53 -2.03
CA GLU A 137 -25.39 0.30 -1.24
C GLU A 137 -24.34 -0.77 -1.58
N ALA A 138 -23.97 -0.89 -2.84
CA ALA A 138 -22.90 -1.81 -3.27
C ALA A 138 -21.52 -1.42 -2.67
N HIS A 139 -21.19 -0.12 -2.59
CA HIS A 139 -19.97 0.34 -1.93
C HIS A 139 -20.02 0.06 -0.42
N ALA A 140 -21.09 0.41 0.24
CA ALA A 140 -21.27 0.16 1.68
C ALA A 140 -21.20 -1.33 2.03
N ASP A 141 -21.79 -2.21 1.21
CA ASP A 141 -21.69 -3.68 1.36
C ASP A 141 -20.25 -4.17 1.18
N PHE A 142 -19.51 -3.62 0.20
CA PHE A 142 -18.11 -3.93 -0.01
C PHE A 142 -17.27 -3.57 1.23
N VAL A 143 -17.39 -2.34 1.74
CA VAL A 143 -16.69 -1.89 2.94
C VAL A 143 -17.04 -2.76 4.15
N ASP A 144 -18.30 -3.03 4.38
CA ASP A 144 -18.78 -3.87 5.51
C ASP A 144 -18.17 -5.28 5.45
N ARG A 145 -18.19 -5.92 4.29
CA ARG A 145 -17.64 -7.27 4.11
C ARG A 145 -16.12 -7.31 4.24
N MET A 146 -15.40 -6.33 3.68
CA MET A 146 -13.96 -6.25 3.78
C MET A 146 -13.52 -6.06 5.24
N VAL A 147 -14.12 -5.12 5.95
CA VAL A 147 -13.81 -4.88 7.37
C VAL A 147 -14.19 -6.08 8.24
N LYS A 148 -15.33 -6.73 7.96
CA LYS A 148 -15.71 -7.97 8.65
C LYS A 148 -14.70 -9.08 8.47
N HIS A 149 -14.26 -9.29 7.23
CA HIS A 149 -13.45 -10.46 6.85
C HIS A 149 -12.00 -10.33 7.31
N PHE A 150 -11.37 -9.17 7.12
CA PHE A 150 -9.94 -8.99 7.37
C PHE A 150 -9.63 -8.37 8.74
N ASP A 151 -8.58 -8.92 9.38
CA ASP A 151 -7.95 -8.33 10.56
C ASP A 151 -6.69 -7.58 10.11
N VAL A 152 -6.82 -6.28 9.91
CA VAL A 152 -5.73 -5.39 9.49
C VAL A 152 -5.46 -4.34 10.56
N TYR A 153 -4.24 -3.83 10.63
CA TYR A 153 -3.93 -2.76 11.58
C TYR A 153 -4.33 -1.36 11.06
N ALA A 154 -4.54 -1.23 9.76
CA ALA A 154 -4.96 0.00 9.11
C ALA A 154 -5.55 -0.28 7.72
N TRP A 155 -6.35 0.65 7.21
CA TRP A 155 -6.93 0.66 5.88
C TRP A 155 -6.57 1.92 5.11
N ASP A 156 -6.21 1.81 3.84
CA ASP A 156 -6.48 2.87 2.87
C ASP A 156 -7.98 2.86 2.60
N VAL A 157 -8.71 3.75 3.26
CA VAL A 157 -10.17 3.85 3.06
C VAL A 157 -10.46 4.32 1.66
N VAL A 158 -9.68 5.30 1.20
CA VAL A 158 -9.74 5.77 -0.18
C VAL A 158 -8.34 5.96 -0.74
N ASN A 159 -8.23 5.74 -2.06
CA ASN A 159 -7.00 5.87 -2.82
C ASN A 159 -7.18 6.80 -4.02
N GLU A 160 -6.24 7.73 -4.23
CA GLU A 160 -6.15 8.62 -5.40
C GLU A 160 -7.43 9.42 -5.68
N VAL A 161 -8.00 10.01 -4.66
CA VAL A 161 -9.27 10.72 -4.74
C VAL A 161 -9.18 12.12 -5.32
N MET A 162 -7.96 12.61 -5.54
CA MET A 162 -7.70 13.94 -6.10
C MET A 162 -6.76 13.86 -7.30
N GLY A 163 -7.07 14.59 -8.37
CA GLY A 163 -6.18 14.72 -9.53
C GLY A 163 -5.00 15.65 -9.25
N ASP A 164 -4.03 15.68 -10.15
CA ASP A 164 -2.90 16.63 -10.06
C ASP A 164 -3.31 18.09 -10.35
N ASP A 165 -4.53 18.28 -10.85
CA ASP A 165 -5.22 19.56 -10.96
C ASP A 165 -5.77 20.08 -9.60
N CYS A 166 -5.54 19.33 -8.52
CA CYS A 166 -6.04 19.58 -7.17
C CYS A 166 -7.58 19.58 -7.05
N VAL A 167 -8.25 18.92 -7.97
CA VAL A 167 -9.70 18.75 -7.98
C VAL A 167 -10.04 17.30 -7.62
N TRP A 168 -11.12 17.12 -6.87
CA TRP A 168 -11.67 15.79 -6.57
C TRP A 168 -11.90 14.99 -7.84
N ARG A 169 -11.61 13.70 -7.80
CA ARG A 169 -11.65 12.80 -8.95
C ARG A 169 -12.99 12.87 -9.68
N ASN A 170 -12.96 13.13 -10.98
CA ASN A 170 -14.14 13.23 -11.84
C ASN A 170 -13.75 12.89 -13.31
N SER A 171 -14.72 12.94 -14.24
CA SER A 171 -14.50 12.61 -15.65
C SER A 171 -13.52 13.53 -16.40
N ASN A 172 -13.25 14.74 -15.90
CA ASN A 172 -12.30 15.66 -16.53
C ASN A 172 -10.84 15.36 -16.19
N ASN A 173 -10.59 14.73 -15.03
CA ASN A 173 -9.24 14.42 -14.55
C ASN A 173 -8.98 12.91 -14.39
N THR A 174 -9.84 12.07 -15.00
CA THR A 174 -9.71 10.62 -14.96
C THR A 174 -9.87 10.05 -16.37
N GLN A 175 -8.86 9.33 -16.83
CA GLN A 175 -8.95 8.65 -18.11
C GLN A 175 -9.90 7.44 -18.00
N ALA A 176 -10.97 7.44 -18.80
CA ALA A 176 -11.92 6.34 -18.84
C ALA A 176 -11.29 5.07 -19.40
N ASN A 177 -11.51 3.95 -18.74
CA ASN A 177 -11.25 2.61 -19.24
C ASN A 177 -12.21 1.62 -18.55
N TYR A 178 -12.20 0.34 -18.93
CA TYR A 178 -13.14 -0.67 -18.44
C TYR A 178 -12.98 -1.06 -16.95
N HIS A 179 -11.89 -0.64 -16.30
CA HIS A 179 -11.67 -0.84 -14.85
C HIS A 179 -11.94 0.42 -14.03
N VAL A 180 -12.29 1.54 -14.66
CA VAL A 180 -12.53 2.81 -13.98
C VAL A 180 -14.01 2.97 -13.67
N PHE A 181 -14.31 3.31 -12.43
CA PHE A 181 -15.64 3.68 -11.98
C PHE A 181 -15.61 4.94 -11.12
N LEU A 182 -16.33 5.97 -11.51
CA LEU A 182 -16.39 7.25 -10.82
C LEU A 182 -17.50 7.25 -9.77
N TRP A 183 -17.19 6.80 -8.59
CA TRP A 183 -18.12 6.71 -7.46
C TRP A 183 -18.86 8.03 -7.18
N GLY A 184 -18.15 9.16 -7.29
CA GLY A 184 -18.70 10.48 -7.02
C GLY A 184 -19.90 10.86 -7.88
N ASP A 185 -20.06 10.28 -9.07
CA ASP A 185 -21.19 10.55 -9.96
C ASP A 185 -22.54 10.06 -9.37
N TYR A 186 -22.47 9.18 -8.37
CA TYR A 186 -23.64 8.60 -7.68
C TYR A 186 -23.89 9.16 -6.27
N TYR A 187 -23.14 10.20 -5.89
CA TYR A 187 -23.28 10.89 -4.61
C TYR A 187 -23.69 12.35 -4.81
N GLN A 188 -24.73 12.79 -4.11
CA GLN A 188 -25.07 14.22 -4.07
C GLN A 188 -23.93 14.97 -3.36
N GLY A 189 -23.22 15.82 -4.09
CA GLY A 189 -22.00 16.49 -3.62
C GLY A 189 -20.72 15.93 -4.22
N GLY A 190 -20.82 14.97 -5.17
CA GLY A 190 -19.70 14.48 -5.97
C GLY A 190 -18.71 13.62 -5.18
N SER A 191 -17.49 13.55 -5.67
CA SER A 191 -16.47 12.67 -5.11
C SER A 191 -16.09 12.99 -3.67
N LYS A 192 -16.20 14.25 -3.24
CA LYS A 192 -16.01 14.57 -1.81
C LYS A 192 -17.04 13.87 -0.94
N ALA A 193 -18.31 13.85 -1.36
CA ALA A 193 -19.39 13.18 -0.60
C ALA A 193 -19.20 11.65 -0.60
N PHE A 194 -18.67 11.07 -1.68
CA PHE A 194 -18.24 9.68 -1.70
C PHE A 194 -17.15 9.41 -0.64
N VAL A 195 -16.11 10.25 -0.60
CA VAL A 195 -15.01 10.09 0.37
C VAL A 195 -15.50 10.20 1.80
N ASP A 196 -16.38 11.18 2.09
CA ASP A 196 -17.02 11.34 3.40
C ASP A 196 -17.83 10.09 3.79
N ALA A 197 -18.56 9.49 2.83
CA ALA A 197 -19.33 8.26 3.05
C ALA A 197 -18.39 7.07 3.31
N ALA A 198 -17.34 6.90 2.52
CA ALA A 198 -16.39 5.79 2.66
C ALA A 198 -15.74 5.76 4.05
N PHE A 199 -15.29 6.90 4.57
CA PHE A 199 -14.72 6.99 5.91
C PHE A 199 -15.73 6.68 7.00
N ARG A 200 -16.94 7.21 6.90
CA ARG A 200 -18.04 6.90 7.84
C ARG A 200 -18.37 5.41 7.82
N GLU A 201 -18.54 4.81 6.65
CA GLU A 201 -18.85 3.39 6.48
C GLU A 201 -17.74 2.50 7.06
N ALA A 202 -16.46 2.83 6.84
CA ALA A 202 -15.34 2.11 7.41
C ALA A 202 -15.32 2.18 8.94
N ARG A 203 -15.54 3.37 9.54
CA ARG A 203 -15.65 3.53 10.99
C ARG A 203 -16.81 2.74 11.56
N GLU A 204 -18.00 2.85 10.97
CA GLU A 204 -19.21 2.14 11.42
C GLU A 204 -19.02 0.62 11.32
N ALA A 205 -18.37 0.13 10.29
CA ALA A 205 -18.07 -1.30 10.16
C ALA A 205 -17.07 -1.77 11.24
N LEU A 206 -16.02 -0.98 11.53
CA LEU A 206 -15.08 -1.30 12.63
C LEU A 206 -15.82 -1.37 13.97
N GLU A 207 -16.68 -0.40 14.28
CA GLU A 207 -17.49 -0.39 15.50
C GLU A 207 -18.44 -1.60 15.56
N LYS A 208 -19.13 -1.89 14.47
CA LYS A 208 -20.06 -3.02 14.33
C LYS A 208 -19.41 -4.37 14.64
N TYR A 209 -18.16 -4.55 14.21
CA TYR A 209 -17.43 -5.82 14.40
C TYR A 209 -16.45 -5.81 15.58
N GLY A 210 -16.42 -4.75 16.38
CA GLY A 210 -15.53 -4.60 17.52
C GLY A 210 -14.04 -4.63 17.13
N LYS A 211 -13.73 -4.12 15.94
CA LYS A 211 -12.37 -4.06 15.40
C LYS A 211 -11.79 -2.66 15.54
N THR A 212 -10.46 -2.58 15.53
CA THR A 212 -9.72 -1.31 15.54
C THR A 212 -8.72 -1.32 14.39
N ALA A 213 -8.71 -0.24 13.61
CA ALA A 213 -7.73 0.00 12.56
C ALA A 213 -7.59 1.52 12.34
N ASP A 214 -6.40 1.96 11.93
CA ASP A 214 -6.24 3.32 11.43
C ASP A 214 -6.88 3.47 10.05
N LEU A 215 -7.46 4.63 9.78
CA LEU A 215 -8.17 4.93 8.53
C LEU A 215 -7.42 6.04 7.77
N TYR A 216 -6.84 5.66 6.63
CA TYR A 216 -5.99 6.54 5.83
C TYR A 216 -6.70 7.06 4.57
N ILE A 217 -6.42 8.32 4.25
CA ILE A 217 -6.54 8.85 2.89
C ILE A 217 -5.18 8.72 2.22
N ASN A 218 -5.10 8.01 1.09
CA ASN A 218 -3.85 7.74 0.37
C ASN A 218 -3.88 8.40 -1.00
N ASP A 219 -2.82 9.13 -1.36
CA ASP A 219 -2.73 9.79 -2.67
C ASP A 219 -1.28 9.91 -3.15
N TYR A 220 -1.08 10.18 -4.42
CA TYR A 220 0.22 10.28 -5.09
C TYR A 220 0.63 11.74 -5.33
N ASN A 221 1.90 11.97 -5.64
CA ASN A 221 2.50 13.27 -5.99
C ASN A 221 2.38 14.35 -4.89
N LEU A 222 2.17 13.97 -3.63
CA LEU A 222 2.09 14.94 -2.53
C LEU A 222 3.44 15.61 -2.26
N GLU A 223 4.55 14.93 -2.56
CA GLU A 223 5.91 15.44 -2.47
C GLU A 223 6.29 16.41 -3.59
N TRP A 224 5.55 16.39 -4.71
CA TRP A 224 5.77 17.24 -5.88
C TRP A 224 4.75 18.37 -6.03
N ASN A 225 3.54 18.18 -5.49
CA ASN A 225 2.41 19.09 -5.68
C ASN A 225 1.93 19.69 -4.34
N PRO A 226 2.49 20.83 -3.92
CA PRO A 226 2.13 21.46 -2.64
C PRO A 226 0.65 21.85 -2.52
N ALA A 227 -0.02 22.18 -3.63
CA ALA A 227 -1.44 22.53 -3.61
C ALA A 227 -2.33 21.30 -3.37
N LYS A 228 -2.00 20.16 -3.99
CA LYS A 228 -2.67 18.87 -3.75
C LYS A 228 -2.45 18.41 -2.31
N LEU A 229 -1.21 18.49 -1.82
CA LEU A 229 -0.87 18.20 -0.43
C LEU A 229 -1.71 19.04 0.54
N GLU A 230 -1.81 20.34 0.31
CA GLU A 230 -2.60 21.25 1.15
C GLU A 230 -4.07 20.83 1.18
N ALA A 231 -4.67 20.56 0.01
CA ALA A 231 -6.07 20.15 -0.10
C ALA A 231 -6.35 18.81 0.64
N ILE A 232 -5.48 17.81 0.49
CA ILE A 232 -5.59 16.53 1.20
C ILE A 232 -5.45 16.72 2.72
N CYS A 233 -4.47 17.52 3.15
CA CYS A 233 -4.28 17.82 4.58
C CYS A 233 -5.47 18.56 5.19
N GLN A 234 -6.01 19.58 4.52
CA GLN A 234 -7.20 20.30 4.98
C GLN A 234 -8.43 19.39 5.07
N TYR A 235 -8.59 18.48 4.10
CA TYR A 235 -9.66 17.49 4.18
C TYR A 235 -9.49 16.58 5.41
N ALA A 236 -8.30 16.06 5.64
CA ALA A 236 -8.00 15.19 6.77
C ALA A 236 -8.19 15.90 8.14
N GLU A 237 -7.84 17.18 8.23
CA GLU A 237 -8.09 18.02 9.42
C GLU A 237 -9.59 18.20 9.69
N GLY A 238 -10.38 18.36 8.62
CA GLY A 238 -11.83 18.59 8.71
C GLY A 238 -12.67 17.32 8.92
N ASN A 239 -12.11 16.12 8.73
CA ASN A 239 -12.83 14.85 8.89
C ASN A 239 -12.29 14.07 10.09
N PRO A 240 -13.08 13.90 11.17
CA PRO A 240 -12.64 13.19 12.37
C PRO A 240 -12.41 11.68 12.16
N ASP A 241 -13.04 11.08 11.16
CA ASP A 241 -12.90 9.66 10.85
C ASP A 241 -11.56 9.35 10.14
N VAL A 242 -10.89 10.35 9.56
CA VAL A 242 -9.53 10.21 9.03
C VAL A 242 -8.54 10.17 10.18
N THR A 243 -7.80 9.09 10.34
CA THR A 243 -6.77 8.96 11.37
C THR A 243 -5.36 9.08 10.82
N GLY A 244 -5.17 8.92 9.51
CA GLY A 244 -3.86 9.00 8.86
C GLY A 244 -3.91 9.53 7.44
N ILE A 245 -2.75 10.00 6.97
CA ILE A 245 -2.51 10.42 5.59
C ILE A 245 -1.38 9.58 5.04
N GLY A 246 -1.60 8.95 3.88
CA GLY A 246 -0.59 8.23 3.11
C GLY A 246 -0.15 9.06 1.91
N SER A 247 1.16 9.19 1.71
CA SER A 247 1.75 9.59 0.44
C SER A 247 2.34 8.37 -0.23
N GLN A 248 1.91 8.08 -1.46
CA GLN A 248 2.40 6.91 -2.20
C GLN A 248 3.93 6.99 -2.38
N MET A 249 4.48 8.16 -2.69
CA MET A 249 5.91 8.34 -2.91
C MET A 249 6.44 7.46 -4.05
N HIS A 250 5.66 7.32 -5.15
CA HIS A 250 6.19 6.88 -6.43
C HIS A 250 7.07 7.98 -7.00
N CYS A 251 8.29 8.09 -6.49
CA CYS A 251 9.18 9.19 -6.79
C CYS A 251 10.33 8.75 -7.74
N SER A 252 11.40 9.50 -7.77
CA SER A 252 12.64 9.14 -8.47
C SER A 252 13.85 9.72 -7.73
N THR A 253 15.04 9.46 -8.22
CA THR A 253 16.23 10.11 -7.67
C THR A 253 16.24 11.63 -7.86
N ASP A 254 15.28 12.21 -8.57
CA ASP A 254 15.12 13.67 -8.68
C ASP A 254 14.44 14.31 -7.44
N LEU A 255 13.87 13.50 -6.54
CA LEU A 255 13.25 13.98 -5.31
C LEU A 255 14.22 14.84 -4.49
N THR A 256 13.81 16.06 -4.16
CA THR A 256 14.62 16.99 -3.38
C THR A 256 14.38 16.83 -1.87
N GLU A 257 15.38 17.19 -1.07
CA GLU A 257 15.25 17.21 0.39
C GLU A 257 14.15 18.20 0.83
N ASP A 258 14.02 19.33 0.17
CA ASP A 258 12.96 20.33 0.46
C ASP A 258 11.57 19.78 0.12
N GLY A 259 11.42 19.05 -0.97
CA GLY A 259 10.15 18.44 -1.36
C GLY A 259 9.62 17.50 -0.27
N ILE A 260 10.47 16.56 0.19
CA ILE A 260 10.07 15.65 1.25
C ILE A 260 9.89 16.34 2.60
N LYS A 261 10.72 17.32 2.96
CA LYS A 261 10.57 18.10 4.20
C LYS A 261 9.25 18.86 4.23
N ASN A 262 8.91 19.54 3.14
CA ASN A 262 7.68 20.30 3.03
C ASN A 262 6.46 19.38 3.17
N MET A 263 6.45 18.24 2.48
CA MET A 263 5.39 17.25 2.58
C MET A 263 5.23 16.73 4.01
N LEU A 264 6.30 16.20 4.61
CA LEU A 264 6.24 15.62 5.97
C LEU A 264 5.83 16.65 7.02
N ASN A 265 6.40 17.85 6.99
CA ASN A 265 6.04 18.93 7.91
C ASN A 265 4.57 19.33 7.79
N ARG A 266 4.02 19.39 6.56
CA ARG A 266 2.61 19.70 6.37
C ARG A 266 1.70 18.58 6.89
N MET A 267 2.04 17.33 6.61
CA MET A 267 1.28 16.18 7.12
C MET A 267 1.32 16.10 8.65
N VAL A 268 2.49 16.27 9.26
CA VAL A 268 2.66 16.26 10.74
C VAL A 268 1.80 17.32 11.43
N ARG A 269 1.69 18.52 10.86
CA ARG A 269 0.84 19.60 11.43
C ARG A 269 -0.64 19.26 11.49
N THR A 270 -1.13 18.30 10.73
CA THR A 270 -2.52 17.83 10.83
C THR A 270 -2.82 17.09 12.14
N GLY A 271 -1.81 16.66 12.88
CA GLY A 271 -1.96 15.80 14.05
C GLY A 271 -2.31 14.34 13.72
N LYS A 272 -2.51 14.02 12.45
CA LYS A 272 -2.84 12.66 11.97
C LYS A 272 -1.58 11.81 11.86
N LYS A 273 -1.73 10.48 11.74
CA LYS A 273 -0.61 9.60 11.37
C LYS A 273 -0.11 9.91 9.97
N VAL A 274 1.21 9.77 9.79
CA VAL A 274 1.91 10.04 8.53
C VAL A 274 2.52 8.75 8.02
N ARG A 275 2.17 8.34 6.81
CA ARG A 275 2.69 7.13 6.17
C ARG A 275 3.27 7.46 4.80
N ILE A 276 4.41 6.84 4.49
CA ILE A 276 4.88 6.64 3.12
C ILE A 276 4.41 5.24 2.71
N SER A 277 3.51 5.16 1.73
CA SER A 277 2.69 3.97 1.52
C SER A 277 3.15 3.06 0.38
N GLU A 278 3.84 3.61 -0.64
CA GLU A 278 4.13 2.90 -1.89
C GLU A 278 5.49 3.28 -2.47
N LEU A 279 6.50 3.40 -1.61
CA LEU A 279 7.81 3.90 -2.00
C LEU A 279 8.48 3.05 -3.09
N ASP A 280 8.79 3.68 -4.18
CA ASP A 280 9.73 3.20 -5.19
C ASP A 280 10.55 4.37 -5.73
N VAL A 281 11.85 4.11 -6.03
CA VAL A 281 12.81 5.17 -6.39
C VAL A 281 13.62 4.73 -7.61
N PRO A 282 13.04 4.79 -8.82
CA PRO A 282 13.83 4.58 -10.05
C PRO A 282 14.79 5.75 -10.28
N GLN A 283 15.81 5.51 -11.14
CA GLN A 283 16.70 6.57 -11.59
C GLN A 283 15.91 7.68 -12.30
N GLY A 284 16.13 8.91 -11.87
CA GLY A 284 15.54 10.11 -12.47
C GLY A 284 16.43 10.72 -13.55
N SER A 285 16.25 12.02 -13.77
CA SER A 285 16.95 12.78 -14.81
C SER A 285 18.38 13.22 -14.42
N ILE A 286 18.73 13.17 -13.13
CA ILE A 286 20.03 13.57 -12.58
C ILE A 286 20.90 12.33 -12.37
N PRO A 287 21.86 12.01 -13.28
CA PRO A 287 22.61 10.77 -13.23
C PRO A 287 23.50 10.61 -12.00
N GLU A 288 23.97 11.72 -11.42
CA GLU A 288 24.89 11.74 -10.27
C GLU A 288 24.19 11.42 -8.95
N ARG A 289 22.84 11.47 -8.90
CA ARG A 289 22.08 11.14 -7.70
C ARG A 289 21.80 9.66 -7.64
N SER A 290 22.32 9.00 -6.62
CA SER A 290 22.11 7.57 -6.44
C SER A 290 20.77 7.25 -5.77
N GLN A 291 20.18 6.12 -6.13
CA GLN A 291 19.02 5.56 -5.43
C GLN A 291 19.29 5.38 -3.93
N ALA A 292 20.51 4.95 -3.58
CA ALA A 292 20.89 4.72 -2.19
C ALA A 292 20.82 6.00 -1.36
N ASP A 293 21.37 7.11 -1.87
CA ASP A 293 21.37 8.40 -1.18
C ASP A 293 19.94 8.94 -0.99
N VAL A 294 19.10 8.80 -2.02
CA VAL A 294 17.71 9.29 -1.94
C VAL A 294 16.87 8.45 -0.97
N ILE A 295 17.02 7.14 -0.95
CA ILE A 295 16.32 6.28 0.02
C ILE A 295 16.77 6.62 1.45
N VAL A 296 18.07 6.76 1.70
CA VAL A 296 18.58 7.15 3.02
C VAL A 296 18.06 8.55 3.41
N MET A 297 18.04 9.50 2.49
CA MET A 297 17.45 10.84 2.72
C MET A 297 15.99 10.75 3.13
N ILE A 298 15.18 9.94 2.45
CA ILE A 298 13.75 9.76 2.77
C ILE A 298 13.59 9.22 4.19
N PHE A 299 14.30 8.16 4.54
CA PHE A 299 14.22 7.57 5.88
C PHE A 299 14.72 8.54 6.97
N LYS A 300 15.80 9.27 6.69
CA LYS A 300 16.33 10.29 7.58
C LYS A 300 15.30 11.38 7.85
N GLN A 301 14.73 11.98 6.81
CA GLN A 301 13.74 13.04 6.97
C GLN A 301 12.49 12.54 7.69
N TYR A 302 12.02 11.32 7.38
CA TYR A 302 10.89 10.73 8.06
C TYR A 302 11.15 10.54 9.57
N LEU A 303 12.28 9.95 9.93
CA LEU A 303 12.63 9.68 11.33
C LEU A 303 12.94 10.95 12.14
N ASP A 304 13.42 12.01 11.48
CA ASP A 304 13.76 13.29 12.13
C ASP A 304 12.53 14.19 12.28
N LEU A 305 11.58 14.17 11.35
CA LEU A 305 10.46 15.11 11.31
C LEU A 305 9.14 14.54 11.82
N VAL A 306 8.92 13.23 11.68
CA VAL A 306 7.65 12.61 12.10
C VAL A 306 7.76 12.13 13.55
N PRO A 307 6.99 12.73 14.47
CA PRO A 307 6.95 12.27 15.88
C PRO A 307 6.57 10.78 15.97
N GLU A 308 7.13 10.06 16.91
CA GLU A 308 6.90 8.60 17.05
C GLU A 308 5.40 8.25 17.10
N ALA A 309 4.60 9.03 17.82
CA ALA A 309 3.16 8.81 17.96
C ALA A 309 2.39 8.98 16.63
N GLN A 310 2.95 9.70 15.65
CA GLN A 310 2.34 9.92 14.34
C GLN A 310 2.94 9.02 13.25
N ARG A 311 3.92 8.16 13.55
CA ARG A 311 4.54 7.28 12.55
C ARG A 311 3.59 6.18 12.10
N GLY A 312 3.12 6.26 10.85
CA GLY A 312 2.36 5.21 10.15
C GLY A 312 3.25 4.20 9.43
N GLY A 313 4.56 4.45 9.36
CA GLY A 313 5.56 3.59 8.73
C GLY A 313 5.94 3.99 7.31
N ILE A 314 6.89 3.23 6.75
CA ILE A 314 7.35 3.35 5.36
C ILE A 314 7.19 1.99 4.70
N THR A 315 6.46 1.94 3.58
CA THR A 315 6.20 0.73 2.80
C THR A 315 6.77 0.90 1.40
N PHE A 316 7.62 -0.03 0.98
CA PHE A 316 8.09 -0.13 -0.41
C PHE A 316 7.01 -0.77 -1.29
N TRP A 317 6.83 -0.27 -2.52
CA TRP A 317 5.85 -0.85 -3.44
C TRP A 317 6.46 -1.98 -4.28
N GLY A 318 6.88 -3.00 -3.57
CA GLY A 318 7.50 -4.21 -4.09
C GLY A 318 8.74 -4.61 -3.30
N VAL A 319 9.16 -5.87 -3.47
CA VAL A 319 10.34 -6.43 -2.80
C VAL A 319 11.54 -6.38 -3.73
N SER A 320 11.39 -6.87 -4.95
CA SER A 320 12.46 -7.10 -5.92
C SER A 320 12.17 -6.38 -7.24
N ASP A 321 13.21 -5.90 -7.89
CA ASP A 321 13.13 -5.29 -9.23
C ASP A 321 12.59 -6.25 -10.31
N LYS A 322 12.51 -7.56 -10.01
CA LYS A 322 11.96 -8.59 -10.91
C LYS A 322 10.52 -8.29 -11.35
N ASN A 323 9.69 -7.85 -10.42
CA ASN A 323 8.25 -7.72 -10.61
C ASN A 323 7.75 -6.28 -10.37
N THR A 324 8.64 -5.28 -10.49
CA THR A 324 8.20 -3.89 -10.35
C THR A 324 7.14 -3.51 -11.38
N TRP A 325 6.10 -2.81 -10.95
CA TRP A 325 5.02 -2.30 -11.81
C TRP A 325 5.51 -1.26 -12.83
N LEU A 326 6.66 -0.61 -12.55
CA LEU A 326 7.28 0.38 -13.44
C LEU A 326 7.89 -0.25 -14.71
N GLY A 327 7.95 -1.58 -14.77
CA GLY A 327 8.47 -2.32 -15.90
C GLY A 327 10.00 -2.54 -15.86
N LYS A 328 10.46 -3.34 -16.82
CA LYS A 328 11.85 -3.76 -16.89
C LYS A 328 12.81 -2.57 -17.06
N GLY A 329 13.96 -2.63 -16.38
CA GLY A 329 15.04 -1.64 -16.52
C GLY A 329 14.90 -0.42 -15.62
N LYS A 330 13.91 -0.37 -14.73
CA LYS A 330 13.70 0.77 -13.81
C LYS A 330 14.40 0.61 -12.47
N TYR A 331 14.60 -0.61 -11.99
CA TYR A 331 15.33 -0.96 -10.76
C TYR A 331 15.02 -0.12 -9.51
N PRO A 332 13.73 0.05 -9.13
CA PRO A 332 13.36 1.04 -8.12
C PRO A 332 13.46 0.56 -6.68
N LEU A 333 13.70 -0.74 -6.43
CA LEU A 333 13.53 -1.38 -5.13
C LEU A 333 14.85 -1.74 -4.45
N LEU A 334 14.78 -2.37 -3.27
CA LEU A 334 15.97 -2.72 -2.46
C LEU A 334 16.70 -3.98 -2.91
N TYR A 335 16.02 -4.85 -3.66
CA TYR A 335 16.56 -6.12 -4.11
C TYR A 335 16.54 -6.20 -5.64
N ASP A 336 17.56 -6.83 -6.20
CA ASP A 336 17.63 -7.11 -7.63
C ASP A 336 16.67 -8.24 -8.05
N SER A 337 16.67 -8.60 -9.33
CA SER A 337 15.78 -9.64 -9.87
C SER A 337 16.04 -11.06 -9.33
N LEU A 338 17.14 -11.27 -8.61
CA LEU A 338 17.51 -12.52 -7.95
C LEU A 338 17.38 -12.42 -6.42
N TYR A 339 16.70 -11.42 -5.91
CA TYR A 339 16.57 -11.10 -4.47
C TYR A 339 17.90 -10.88 -3.75
N LYS A 340 18.94 -10.45 -4.48
CA LYS A 340 20.20 -10.00 -3.87
C LYS A 340 20.09 -8.55 -3.44
N ARG A 341 20.68 -8.23 -2.30
CA ARG A 341 20.72 -6.88 -1.72
C ARG A 341 21.47 -5.92 -2.64
N LYS A 342 20.83 -4.82 -3.00
CA LYS A 342 21.41 -3.72 -3.78
C LYS A 342 22.17 -2.74 -2.87
N ASP A 343 22.83 -1.75 -3.46
CA ASP A 343 23.52 -0.69 -2.71
C ASP A 343 22.53 0.15 -1.88
N SER A 344 21.33 0.33 -2.38
CA SER A 344 20.23 0.98 -1.63
C SER A 344 19.85 0.24 -0.35
N TYR A 345 19.81 -1.10 -0.38
CA TYR A 345 19.63 -1.91 0.84
C TYR A 345 20.80 -1.70 1.80
N ARG A 346 22.05 -1.80 1.31
CA ARG A 346 23.25 -1.69 2.15
C ARG A 346 23.35 -0.33 2.84
N ALA A 347 23.08 0.74 2.10
CA ALA A 347 23.10 2.11 2.62
C ALA A 347 22.02 2.33 3.68
N LEU A 348 20.79 1.88 3.41
CA LEU A 348 19.68 1.96 4.38
C LEU A 348 19.99 1.16 5.64
N HIS A 349 20.50 -0.06 5.49
CA HIS A 349 20.91 -0.92 6.61
C HIS A 349 21.96 -0.23 7.49
N ALA A 350 23.03 0.30 6.88
CA ALA A 350 24.08 1.01 7.59
C ALA A 350 23.55 2.24 8.33
N TYR A 351 22.72 3.05 7.68
CA TYR A 351 22.08 4.21 8.29
C TYR A 351 21.22 3.84 9.52
N LEU A 352 20.39 2.80 9.41
CA LEU A 352 19.53 2.37 10.52
C LEU A 352 20.32 1.76 11.67
N MET A 353 21.42 1.05 11.39
CA MET A 353 22.35 0.54 12.41
C MET A 353 23.00 1.69 13.19
N GLU A 354 23.61 2.64 12.47
CA GLU A 354 24.25 3.82 13.08
C GLU A 354 23.27 4.59 13.96
N ARG A 355 22.07 4.86 13.44
CA ARG A 355 21.03 5.60 14.17
C ARG A 355 20.55 4.86 15.42
N ALA A 356 20.51 3.54 15.40
CA ALA A 356 20.16 2.71 16.56
C ALA A 356 21.30 2.53 17.56
N GLY A 357 22.52 3.00 17.25
CA GLY A 357 23.71 2.79 18.07
C GLY A 357 24.14 1.32 18.14
N LEU A 358 23.88 0.55 17.09
CA LEU A 358 24.25 -0.87 16.99
C LEU A 358 25.55 -1.04 16.21
N GLU A 359 26.38 -2.06 16.60
CA GLU A 359 27.62 -2.45 15.96
C GLU A 359 27.52 -3.83 15.30
#